data_af12377730448e5c36f92b6744c714d9
#
_entry.id   af12377730448e5c36f92b6744c714d9
#
_cell.length_a   1.000
_cell.length_b   1.000
_cell.length_c   1.000
_cell.angle_alpha   90.00
_cell.angle_beta   90.00
_cell.angle_gamma   90.00
#
_symmetry.space_group_name_H-M   'P 1'
#
loop_
_entity.id
_entity.type
_entity.pdbx_description
1 polymer ?
#
loop_
_entity_poly.entity_id
_entity_poly.type
_entity_poly.pdbx_seq_one_letter_code
_entity_poly.pdbx_strand_id
1 'polypeptide(L)'
;GNNHEGDSKFSLTGSPSGRQIQVDLGANFAAAKVKLVATITRSIANEKTKALVTGATATVSTAALGVEKTISLGKADIFALTSVHMAADFSTDATTSDTDITDRFTLDNGQRDSYYDIGRIVRKDGAQNPTGRLLITFSHFTHGSGDYFSVDSYSGVVDYDSIPSFDSPTKGKIELRDALDFRPRVSDDSEVVGFGAVDSIGAKNYTGGGSSAV
;
A
#
# COMPACT_ATOMS: atom_id res chain seq x y z
N GLY A 1 -9.87 -21.45 -20.00
CA GLY A 1 -10.33 -21.33 -18.61
C GLY A 1 -11.59 -22.16 -18.43
N ASN A 2 -11.61 -23.09 -17.48
CA ASN A 2 -12.81 -23.87 -17.18
C ASN A 2 -13.78 -22.98 -16.37
N ASN A 3 -14.95 -22.74 -16.93
CA ASN A 3 -16.09 -22.22 -16.17
C ASN A 3 -16.61 -23.36 -15.29
N HIS A 4 -16.47 -23.21 -13.98
CA HIS A 4 -16.97 -24.18 -12.98
C HIS A 4 -18.28 -23.70 -12.33
N GLU A 5 -19.16 -23.10 -13.09
CA GLU A 5 -20.47 -22.70 -12.60
C GLU A 5 -21.28 -23.97 -12.25
N GLY A 6 -21.62 -24.13 -10.98
CA GLY A 6 -22.34 -25.31 -10.48
C GLY A 6 -21.47 -26.49 -10.01
N ASP A 7 -20.14 -26.35 -9.96
CA ASP A 7 -19.25 -27.40 -9.44
C ASP A 7 -19.23 -27.37 -7.90
N SER A 8 -19.26 -28.54 -7.28
CA SER A 8 -19.16 -28.74 -5.81
C SER A 8 -17.85 -28.22 -5.18
N LYS A 9 -16.90 -27.81 -6.00
CA LYS A 9 -15.64 -27.20 -5.58
C LYS A 9 -15.77 -25.77 -5.06
N PHE A 10 -16.92 -25.14 -5.24
CA PHE A 10 -17.19 -23.81 -4.74
C PHE A 10 -18.28 -23.87 -3.70
N SER A 11 -18.04 -23.26 -2.56
CA SER A 11 -19.06 -23.08 -1.52
C SER A 11 -19.04 -21.66 -1.00
N LEU A 12 -20.24 -21.13 -0.73
CA LEU A 12 -20.41 -19.86 -0.05
C LEU A 12 -20.52 -20.12 1.45
N THR A 13 -19.66 -19.47 2.22
CA THR A 13 -19.56 -19.63 3.68
C THR A 13 -19.62 -18.26 4.36
N GLY A 14 -19.45 -18.24 5.67
CA GLY A 14 -19.46 -17.04 6.48
C GLY A 14 -20.83 -16.68 7.06
N SER A 15 -20.82 -15.84 8.07
CA SER A 15 -22.04 -15.39 8.76
C SER A 15 -22.17 -13.85 8.63
N PRO A 16 -23.28 -13.34 8.06
CA PRO A 16 -24.34 -14.09 7.36
C PRO A 16 -23.84 -14.81 6.10
N SER A 17 -24.54 -15.88 5.72
CA SER A 17 -24.21 -16.75 4.57
C SER A 17 -23.87 -15.95 3.31
N GLY A 18 -22.85 -16.39 2.58
CA GLY A 18 -22.45 -15.78 1.31
C GLY A 18 -21.40 -14.67 1.41
N ARG A 19 -20.83 -14.41 2.60
CA ARG A 19 -19.75 -13.43 2.76
C ARG A 19 -18.36 -13.93 2.45
N GLN A 20 -18.19 -15.24 2.33
CA GLN A 20 -16.94 -15.88 1.98
C GLN A 20 -17.16 -16.90 0.88
N ILE A 21 -16.23 -16.99 -0.02
CA ILE A 21 -16.17 -18.07 -0.99
C ILE A 21 -15.05 -19.02 -0.59
N GLN A 22 -15.36 -20.28 -0.48
CA GLN A 22 -14.38 -21.34 -0.32
C GLN A 22 -14.21 -22.05 -1.66
N VAL A 23 -12.97 -22.16 -2.11
CA VAL A 23 -12.62 -22.82 -3.36
C VAL A 23 -11.79 -24.06 -3.02
N ASP A 24 -12.29 -25.24 -3.34
CA ASP A 24 -11.54 -26.47 -3.22
C ASP A 24 -10.69 -26.66 -4.48
N LEU A 25 -9.38 -26.55 -4.33
CA LEU A 25 -8.41 -26.72 -5.41
C LEU A 25 -7.94 -28.17 -5.56
N GLY A 26 -8.44 -29.09 -4.72
CA GLY A 26 -8.08 -30.50 -4.72
C GLY A 26 -6.85 -30.85 -3.89
N ALA A 27 -6.70 -32.14 -3.58
CA ALA A 27 -5.69 -32.65 -2.64
C ALA A 27 -4.22 -32.53 -3.13
N ASN A 28 -4.01 -32.36 -4.42
CA ASN A 28 -2.66 -32.34 -5.03
C ASN A 28 -2.23 -30.91 -5.42
N PHE A 29 -2.86 -29.90 -4.87
CA PHE A 29 -2.54 -28.53 -5.21
C PHE A 29 -1.33 -28.06 -4.40
N ALA A 30 -0.17 -27.99 -5.06
CA ALA A 30 1.01 -27.35 -4.48
C ALA A 30 0.78 -25.82 -4.36
N ALA A 31 1.54 -25.15 -3.50
CA ALA A 31 1.48 -23.70 -3.38
C ALA A 31 1.55 -23.02 -4.75
N ALA A 32 0.49 -22.34 -5.13
CA ALA A 32 0.36 -21.67 -6.41
C ALA A 32 -0.34 -20.33 -6.29
N LYS A 33 -0.06 -19.44 -7.24
CA LYS A 33 -0.77 -18.17 -7.34
C LYS A 33 -2.11 -18.42 -8.03
N VAL A 34 -3.19 -17.99 -7.40
CA VAL A 34 -4.52 -18.02 -7.99
C VAL A 34 -5.04 -16.61 -8.21
N LYS A 35 -5.81 -16.43 -9.29
CA LYS A 35 -6.56 -15.21 -9.55
C LYS A 35 -8.04 -15.55 -9.55
N LEU A 36 -8.79 -14.93 -8.66
CA LEU A 36 -10.24 -15.03 -8.62
C LEU A 36 -10.82 -13.76 -9.24
N VAL A 37 -11.78 -13.95 -10.16
CA VAL A 37 -12.63 -12.86 -10.67
C VAL A 37 -14.07 -13.25 -10.35
N ALA A 38 -14.72 -12.44 -9.52
CA ALA A 38 -16.08 -12.71 -9.06
C ALA A 38 -16.95 -11.46 -9.18
N THR A 39 -18.21 -11.64 -9.53
CA THR A 39 -19.23 -10.61 -9.43
C THR A 39 -19.89 -10.72 -8.07
N ILE A 40 -19.90 -9.62 -7.32
CA ILE A 40 -20.55 -9.56 -6.02
C ILE A 40 -21.70 -8.55 -6.03
N THR A 41 -22.74 -8.83 -5.24
CA THR A 41 -23.84 -7.91 -5.02
C THR A 41 -23.87 -7.51 -3.56
N ARG A 42 -23.94 -6.20 -3.30
CA ARG A 42 -24.08 -5.66 -1.96
C ARG A 42 -25.39 -4.88 -1.86
N SER A 43 -26.12 -5.12 -0.80
CA SER A 43 -27.37 -4.38 -0.50
C SER A 43 -27.10 -3.05 0.21
N ILE A 44 -25.99 -2.94 0.93
CA ILE A 44 -25.57 -1.75 1.68
C ILE A 44 -24.06 -1.58 1.47
N ALA A 45 -23.65 -0.38 1.07
CA ALA A 45 -22.27 0.03 1.02
C ALA A 45 -22.00 1.04 2.15
N ASN A 46 -20.95 0.79 2.95
CA ASN A 46 -20.56 1.68 4.04
C ASN A 46 -19.31 2.45 3.66
N GLU A 47 -19.28 3.71 4.04
CA GLU A 47 -18.12 4.55 3.87
C GLU A 47 -17.00 4.13 4.83
N LYS A 48 -15.76 4.16 4.31
CA LYS A 48 -14.54 3.97 5.11
C LYS A 48 -14.08 5.30 5.67
N THR A 49 -13.44 5.25 6.82
CA THR A 49 -12.70 6.39 7.37
C THR A 49 -11.23 6.26 7.07
N LYS A 50 -10.55 7.40 6.97
CA LYS A 50 -9.10 7.49 6.97
C LYS A 50 -8.64 8.12 8.29
N ALA A 51 -7.45 7.75 8.75
CA ALA A 51 -6.77 8.44 9.83
C ALA A 51 -5.32 8.69 9.42
N LEU A 52 -4.83 9.91 9.66
CA LEU A 52 -3.46 10.29 9.32
C LEU A 52 -2.51 9.88 10.45
N VAL A 53 -1.51 9.08 10.10
CA VAL A 53 -0.37 8.76 10.96
C VAL A 53 0.81 9.60 10.51
N THR A 54 1.30 10.45 11.41
CA THR A 54 2.46 11.30 11.17
C THR A 54 3.70 10.74 11.87
N GLY A 55 4.88 11.06 11.34
CA GLY A 55 6.14 10.64 11.95
C GLY A 55 6.42 9.13 11.87
N ALA A 56 5.77 8.41 10.97
CA ALA A 56 6.13 7.04 10.68
C ALA A 56 7.55 6.98 10.11
N THR A 57 8.30 5.93 10.46
CA THR A 57 9.69 5.79 10.03
C THR A 57 9.94 4.48 9.31
N ALA A 58 10.88 4.52 8.37
CA ALA A 58 11.48 3.39 7.73
C ALA A 58 13.00 3.55 7.75
N THR A 59 13.74 2.45 7.87
CA THR A 59 15.21 2.50 7.94
C THR A 59 15.85 1.66 6.84
N VAL A 60 16.98 2.09 6.35
CA VAL A 60 17.86 1.31 5.46
C VAL A 60 19.14 1.04 6.21
N SER A 61 19.40 -0.23 6.52
CA SER A 61 20.50 -0.64 7.40
C SER A 61 21.71 -1.19 6.67
N THR A 62 21.63 -1.44 5.37
CA THR A 62 22.72 -2.07 4.62
C THR A 62 23.03 -1.33 3.32
N ALA A 63 24.30 -1.40 2.88
CA ALA A 63 24.73 -0.80 1.63
C ALA A 63 23.99 -1.42 0.41
N ALA A 64 23.69 -2.70 0.45
CA ALA A 64 22.96 -3.37 -0.62
C ALA A 64 21.57 -2.75 -0.86
N LEU A 65 20.86 -2.39 0.22
CA LEU A 65 19.58 -1.71 0.13
C LEU A 65 19.73 -0.22 -0.23
N GLY A 66 20.80 0.41 0.26
CA GLY A 66 21.05 1.84 0.01
C GLY A 66 21.34 2.17 -1.45
N VAL A 67 21.94 1.25 -2.21
CA VAL A 67 22.23 1.46 -3.64
C VAL A 67 21.01 1.25 -4.54
N GLU A 68 19.97 0.62 -4.04
CA GLU A 68 18.75 0.42 -4.84
C GLU A 68 18.12 1.76 -5.19
N LYS A 69 17.60 1.84 -6.41
CA LYS A 69 16.93 3.07 -6.87
C LYS A 69 15.62 3.31 -6.12
N THR A 70 14.97 2.25 -5.71
CA THR A 70 13.62 2.29 -5.11
C THR A 70 13.65 1.64 -3.73
N ILE A 71 13.19 2.36 -2.72
CA ILE A 71 13.14 1.90 -1.32
C ILE A 71 11.69 1.88 -0.87
N SER A 72 11.23 0.71 -0.42
CA SER A 72 9.87 0.54 0.11
C SER A 72 9.72 1.23 1.47
N LEU A 73 8.56 1.85 1.71
CA LEU A 73 8.20 2.43 3.01
C LEU A 73 7.39 1.45 3.88
N GLY A 74 7.03 0.28 3.36
CA GLY A 74 6.27 -0.74 4.07
C GLY A 74 4.83 -0.38 4.39
N LYS A 75 4.36 0.78 3.97
CA LYS A 75 3.01 1.27 4.19
C LYS A 75 2.37 1.67 2.87
N ALA A 76 1.08 1.42 2.74
CA ALA A 76 0.28 1.91 1.62
C ALA A 76 -0.27 3.30 1.92
N ASP A 77 -0.75 3.98 0.88
CA ASP A 77 -1.43 5.27 0.98
C ASP A 77 -0.59 6.34 1.70
N ILE A 78 0.62 6.55 1.20
CA ILE A 78 1.53 7.57 1.75
C ILE A 78 1.01 8.96 1.43
N PHE A 79 0.89 9.78 2.46
CA PHE A 79 0.46 11.17 2.34
C PHE A 79 1.61 12.09 1.95
N ALA A 80 2.72 12.01 2.70
CA ALA A 80 3.88 12.87 2.46
C ALA A 80 5.18 12.22 2.92
N LEU A 81 6.26 12.49 2.18
CA LEU A 81 7.63 12.26 2.63
C LEU A 81 8.07 13.49 3.43
N THR A 82 8.48 13.29 4.68
CA THR A 82 8.91 14.37 5.55
C THR A 82 10.41 14.63 5.42
N SER A 83 11.23 13.59 5.61
CA SER A 83 12.68 13.69 5.52
C SER A 83 13.36 12.35 5.26
N VAL A 84 14.56 12.41 4.70
CA VAL A 84 15.48 11.28 4.58
C VAL A 84 16.82 11.72 5.14
N HIS A 85 17.18 11.21 6.32
CA HIS A 85 18.47 11.49 6.94
C HIS A 85 19.44 10.33 6.70
N MET A 86 20.70 10.66 6.48
CA MET A 86 21.75 9.68 6.18
C MET A 86 22.87 9.77 7.20
N ALA A 87 23.15 8.65 7.88
CA ALA A 87 24.31 8.51 8.76
C ALA A 87 25.63 8.59 7.97
N ALA A 88 26.73 8.79 8.67
CA ALA A 88 28.06 8.89 8.06
C ALA A 88 28.47 7.60 7.32
N ASP A 89 28.00 6.45 7.80
CA ASP A 89 28.31 5.14 7.24
C ASP A 89 27.19 4.11 7.53
N PHE A 90 27.41 2.86 7.15
CA PHE A 90 26.46 1.75 7.38
C PHE A 90 26.65 1.03 8.72
N SER A 91 27.52 1.51 9.61
CA SER A 91 27.74 0.90 10.93
C SER A 91 26.84 1.48 12.01
N THR A 92 26.41 2.73 11.84
CA THR A 92 25.63 3.48 12.82
C THR A 92 24.24 3.80 12.26
N ASP A 93 23.20 3.70 13.10
CA ASP A 93 21.85 4.06 12.70
C ASP A 93 21.74 5.58 12.46
N ALA A 94 21.01 5.93 11.40
CA ALA A 94 20.75 7.31 11.10
C ALA A 94 19.76 7.94 12.11
N THR A 95 19.98 9.20 12.41
CA THR A 95 19.14 10.01 13.30
C THR A 95 18.66 11.27 12.57
N THR A 96 17.73 12.00 13.16
CA THR A 96 17.24 13.29 12.62
C THR A 96 18.28 14.41 12.66
N SER A 97 19.42 14.18 13.32
CA SER A 97 20.55 15.12 13.35
C SER A 97 21.57 14.89 12.25
N ASP A 98 21.45 13.78 11.52
CA ASP A 98 22.35 13.44 10.43
C ASP A 98 22.03 14.23 9.15
N THR A 99 22.85 14.03 8.12
CA THR A 99 22.73 14.77 6.86
C THR A 99 21.37 14.53 6.21
N ASP A 100 20.61 15.59 5.95
CA ASP A 100 19.38 15.54 5.19
C ASP A 100 19.68 15.39 3.69
N ILE A 101 19.15 14.35 3.09
CA ILE A 101 19.27 14.03 1.66
C ILE A 101 17.90 13.85 1.00
N THR A 102 16.85 14.41 1.59
CA THR A 102 15.47 14.32 1.10
C THR A 102 15.34 14.75 -0.35
N ASP A 103 16.10 15.74 -0.77
CA ASP A 103 16.13 16.28 -2.13
C ASP A 103 16.57 15.26 -3.19
N ARG A 104 17.27 14.19 -2.80
CA ARG A 104 17.71 13.11 -3.71
C ARG A 104 16.60 12.15 -4.10
N PHE A 105 15.43 12.24 -3.48
CA PHE A 105 14.34 11.29 -3.66
C PHE A 105 13.06 11.96 -4.16
N THR A 106 12.23 11.15 -4.80
CA THR A 106 10.83 11.46 -5.09
C THR A 106 9.96 10.43 -4.40
N LEU A 107 8.77 10.84 -4.00
CA LEU A 107 7.78 9.94 -3.39
C LEU A 107 6.94 9.27 -4.49
N ASP A 108 6.84 7.94 -4.43
CA ASP A 108 5.75 7.16 -5.00
C ASP A 108 4.81 6.81 -3.86
N ASN A 109 3.67 7.46 -3.80
CA ASN A 109 2.72 7.34 -2.69
C ASN A 109 1.94 6.01 -2.67
N GLY A 110 2.18 5.13 -3.62
CA GLY A 110 1.48 3.85 -3.72
C GLY A 110 0.15 3.89 -4.47
N GLN A 111 -0.28 5.04 -4.97
CA GLN A 111 -1.53 5.14 -5.73
C GLN A 111 -1.42 4.38 -7.07
N ARG A 112 -2.44 3.55 -7.37
CA ARG A 112 -2.56 2.81 -8.64
C ARG A 112 -4.00 2.90 -9.14
N ASP A 113 -4.23 2.59 -10.39
CA ASP A 113 -5.56 2.70 -11.00
C ASP A 113 -6.64 1.87 -10.29
N SER A 114 -6.28 0.72 -9.76
CA SER A 114 -7.23 -0.23 -9.19
C SER A 114 -6.95 -0.66 -7.75
N TYR A 115 -5.89 -0.16 -7.12
CA TYR A 115 -5.54 -0.49 -5.74
C TYR A 115 -4.54 0.53 -5.14
N TYR A 116 -4.40 0.50 -3.81
CA TYR A 116 -3.33 1.18 -3.08
C TYR A 116 -2.16 0.22 -2.88
N ASP A 117 -1.04 0.47 -3.54
CA ASP A 117 0.21 -0.29 -3.39
C ASP A 117 1.02 0.21 -2.19
N ILE A 118 2.05 -0.53 -1.79
CA ILE A 118 3.05 -0.07 -0.84
C ILE A 118 3.78 1.13 -1.44
N GLY A 119 3.83 2.21 -0.67
CA GLY A 119 4.54 3.42 -1.06
C GLY A 119 6.05 3.25 -1.02
N ARG A 120 6.75 4.06 -1.80
CA ARG A 120 8.20 3.97 -1.99
C ARG A 120 8.79 5.36 -2.13
N ILE A 121 10.07 5.48 -1.81
CA ILE A 121 10.88 6.59 -2.31
C ILE A 121 11.74 6.09 -3.48
N VAL A 122 11.88 6.94 -4.48
CA VAL A 122 12.64 6.65 -5.70
C VAL A 122 13.77 7.66 -5.81
N ARG A 123 15.02 7.18 -5.86
CA ARG A 123 16.16 8.08 -6.04
C ARG A 123 16.11 8.73 -7.43
N LYS A 124 16.28 10.04 -7.46
CA LYS A 124 16.31 10.82 -8.69
C LYS A 124 17.50 10.41 -9.57
N ASP A 125 17.31 10.48 -10.88
CA ASP A 125 18.39 10.23 -11.83
C ASP A 125 19.52 11.23 -11.63
N GLY A 126 20.74 10.73 -11.58
CA GLY A 126 21.92 11.53 -11.32
C GLY A 126 22.21 11.82 -9.84
N ALA A 127 21.28 11.52 -8.92
CA ALA A 127 21.53 11.67 -7.50
C ALA A 127 22.52 10.62 -6.98
N GLN A 128 23.41 11.04 -6.09
CA GLN A 128 24.42 10.14 -5.51
C GLN A 128 23.76 9.03 -4.68
N ASN A 129 24.37 7.84 -4.72
CA ASN A 129 23.99 6.74 -3.85
C ASN A 129 24.21 7.12 -2.39
N PRO A 130 23.31 6.70 -1.48
CA PRO A 130 23.60 6.78 -0.07
C PRO A 130 24.87 6.03 0.31
N THR A 131 25.64 6.63 1.19
CA THR A 131 26.90 6.06 1.72
C THR A 131 26.79 5.63 3.18
N GLY A 132 25.63 5.77 3.77
CA GLY A 132 25.32 5.40 5.16
C GLY A 132 23.88 4.93 5.32
N ARG A 133 23.56 4.46 6.51
CA ARG A 133 22.20 4.04 6.87
C ARG A 133 21.24 5.21 6.69
N LEU A 134 19.98 4.89 6.36
CA LEU A 134 18.97 5.92 6.21
C LEU A 134 17.89 5.81 7.28
N LEU A 135 17.44 6.97 7.75
CA LEU A 135 16.19 7.15 8.48
C LEU A 135 15.24 7.95 7.60
N ILE A 136 14.15 7.31 7.19
CA ILE A 136 13.14 7.90 6.33
C ILE A 136 11.92 8.20 7.19
N THR A 137 11.49 9.46 7.25
CA THR A 137 10.30 9.89 8.00
C THR A 137 9.22 10.31 7.02
N PHE A 138 8.01 9.81 7.24
CA PHE A 138 6.87 10.04 6.36
C PHE A 138 5.54 10.02 7.13
N SER A 139 4.46 10.37 6.44
CA SER A 139 3.11 10.22 6.93
C SER A 139 2.28 9.39 5.96
N HIS A 140 1.31 8.64 6.47
CA HIS A 140 0.45 7.79 5.68
C HIS A 140 -0.95 7.72 6.25
N PHE A 141 -1.94 7.34 5.44
CA PHE A 141 -3.27 7.07 5.93
C PHE A 141 -3.42 5.62 6.36
N THR A 142 -4.11 5.41 7.47
CA THR A 142 -4.69 4.13 7.84
C THR A 142 -6.16 4.12 7.44
N HIS A 143 -6.67 2.93 7.12
CA HIS A 143 -8.01 2.74 6.61
C HIS A 143 -8.88 2.04 7.65
N GLY A 144 -10.04 2.64 7.94
CA GLY A 144 -11.07 2.00 8.73
C GLY A 144 -11.83 0.92 7.94
N SER A 145 -12.80 0.29 8.57
CA SER A 145 -13.69 -0.67 7.92
C SER A 145 -14.71 0.04 7.04
N GLY A 146 -15.15 -0.63 5.99
CA GLY A 146 -16.12 -0.11 5.03
C GLY A 146 -15.80 -0.54 3.61
N ASP A 147 -16.45 0.06 2.64
CA ASP A 147 -16.43 -0.38 1.25
C ASP A 147 -15.80 0.64 0.29
N TYR A 148 -15.95 1.92 0.57
CA TYR A 148 -15.47 2.98 -0.31
C TYR A 148 -15.01 4.19 0.50
N PHE A 149 -14.22 5.05 -0.13
CA PHE A 149 -13.90 6.38 0.37
C PHE A 149 -14.64 7.45 -0.41
N SER A 150 -14.97 8.52 0.27
CA SER A 150 -15.45 9.78 -0.31
C SER A 150 -14.66 10.95 0.29
N VAL A 151 -15.08 12.17 0.00
CA VAL A 151 -14.54 13.36 0.65
C VAL A 151 -14.71 13.32 2.18
N ASP A 152 -15.80 12.75 2.67
CA ASP A 152 -16.10 12.66 4.10
C ASP A 152 -15.13 11.72 4.84
N SER A 153 -14.52 10.75 4.13
CA SER A 153 -13.47 9.88 4.68
C SER A 153 -12.25 10.65 5.19
N TYR A 154 -12.03 11.86 4.70
CA TYR A 154 -10.93 12.75 5.09
C TYR A 154 -11.34 13.81 6.13
N SER A 155 -12.61 13.84 6.53
CA SER A 155 -13.15 14.85 7.45
C SER A 155 -12.43 14.81 8.81
N GLY A 156 -11.93 15.96 9.24
CA GLY A 156 -11.16 16.07 10.48
C GLY A 156 -9.76 15.44 10.45
N VAL A 157 -9.30 14.99 9.28
CA VAL A 157 -8.01 14.32 9.09
C VAL A 157 -7.03 15.25 8.37
N VAL A 158 -7.47 15.83 7.27
CA VAL A 158 -6.73 16.85 6.51
C VAL A 158 -7.71 17.91 6.00
N ASP A 159 -7.19 19.10 5.70
CA ASP A 159 -7.99 20.15 5.06
C ASP A 159 -8.44 19.73 3.67
N TYR A 160 -9.60 20.23 3.24
CA TYR A 160 -10.19 19.90 1.94
C TYR A 160 -9.22 20.06 0.76
N ASP A 161 -8.45 21.13 0.76
CA ASP A 161 -7.46 21.41 -0.29
C ASP A 161 -6.20 20.54 -0.20
N SER A 162 -6.02 19.85 0.92
CA SER A 162 -4.92 18.91 1.16
C SER A 162 -5.29 17.47 0.85
N ILE A 163 -6.54 17.19 0.48
CA ILE A 163 -6.94 15.85 0.04
C ILE A 163 -6.15 15.50 -1.22
N PRO A 164 -5.45 14.34 -1.25
CA PRO A 164 -4.58 13.99 -2.36
C PRO A 164 -5.30 13.87 -3.70
N SER A 165 -4.57 14.09 -4.76
CA SER A 165 -4.93 13.68 -6.10
C SER A 165 -4.12 12.44 -6.51
N PHE A 166 -4.59 11.77 -7.54
CA PHE A 166 -3.92 10.63 -8.14
C PHE A 166 -3.73 10.85 -9.63
N ASP A 167 -2.49 10.76 -10.09
CA ASP A 167 -2.18 10.82 -11.52
C ASP A 167 -2.25 9.41 -12.12
N SER A 168 -3.39 9.10 -12.72
CA SER A 168 -3.60 7.83 -13.40
C SER A 168 -2.86 7.81 -14.73
N PRO A 169 -2.04 6.78 -15.02
CA PRO A 169 -1.38 6.65 -16.31
C PRO A 169 -2.34 6.57 -17.49
N THR A 170 -3.58 6.14 -17.25
CA THR A 170 -4.57 5.88 -18.29
C THR A 170 -5.69 6.92 -18.36
N LYS A 171 -5.94 7.65 -17.25
CA LYS A 171 -7.11 8.53 -17.11
C LYS A 171 -6.78 9.98 -16.77
N GLY A 172 -5.48 10.29 -16.59
CA GLY A 172 -5.03 11.60 -16.14
C GLY A 172 -5.27 11.84 -14.64
N LYS A 173 -5.22 13.10 -14.23
CA LYS A 173 -5.34 13.49 -12.83
C LYS A 173 -6.76 13.27 -12.30
N ILE A 174 -6.87 12.55 -11.20
CA ILE A 174 -8.11 12.29 -10.47
C ILE A 174 -8.02 12.96 -9.10
N GLU A 175 -8.93 13.87 -8.80
CA GLU A 175 -9.05 14.46 -7.48
C GLU A 175 -9.84 13.49 -6.59
N LEU A 176 -9.20 12.96 -5.54
CA LEU A 176 -9.84 11.96 -4.67
C LEU A 176 -11.01 12.57 -3.86
N ARG A 177 -11.02 13.89 -3.66
CA ARG A 177 -12.13 14.60 -3.04
C ARG A 177 -13.41 14.60 -3.87
N ASP A 178 -13.30 14.37 -5.18
CA ASP A 178 -14.43 14.39 -6.12
C ASP A 178 -14.85 12.98 -6.55
N ALA A 179 -14.27 11.94 -5.95
CA ALA A 179 -14.44 10.56 -6.36
C ALA A 179 -15.02 9.67 -5.25
N LEU A 180 -15.76 8.65 -5.65
CA LEU A 180 -16.02 7.49 -4.81
C LEU A 180 -14.92 6.46 -5.09
N ASP A 181 -14.12 6.16 -4.09
CA ASP A 181 -12.94 5.32 -4.23
C ASP A 181 -13.17 3.95 -3.60
N PHE A 182 -13.28 2.94 -4.45
CA PHE A 182 -13.48 1.54 -4.07
C PHE A 182 -12.19 0.71 -4.08
N ARG A 183 -11.04 1.33 -4.32
CA ARG A 183 -9.78 0.61 -4.45
C ARG A 183 -9.40 -0.09 -3.15
N PRO A 184 -9.01 -1.38 -3.19
CA PRO A 184 -8.47 -2.08 -2.05
C PRO A 184 -7.04 -1.61 -1.75
N ARG A 185 -6.61 -1.83 -0.51
CA ARG A 185 -5.26 -1.55 -0.07
C ARG A 185 -4.44 -2.83 0.00
N VAL A 186 -3.21 -2.78 -0.46
CA VAL A 186 -2.21 -3.82 -0.16
C VAL A 186 -1.95 -3.84 1.35
N SER A 187 -1.77 -5.02 1.92
CA SER A 187 -1.42 -5.20 3.32
C SER A 187 -0.15 -4.44 3.66
N ASP A 188 -0.20 -3.61 4.70
CA ASP A 188 0.99 -2.99 5.21
C ASP A 188 1.90 -4.05 5.80
N ASP A 189 3.17 -4.00 5.44
CA ASP A 189 4.19 -4.78 6.10
C ASP A 189 4.75 -3.95 7.26
N SER A 190 4.70 -4.47 8.48
CA SER A 190 5.18 -3.75 9.65
C SER A 190 6.71 -3.74 9.76
N GLU A 191 7.36 -4.63 9.07
CA GLU A 191 8.82 -4.66 8.99
C GLU A 191 9.25 -4.12 7.64
N VAL A 192 9.62 -2.83 7.63
CA VAL A 192 10.08 -2.31 6.48
C VAL A 192 11.29 -2.36 6.15
N VAL A 193 11.71 -2.62 5.09
CA VAL A 193 12.73 -1.88 4.58
C VAL A 193 13.27 -2.38 3.30
N GLY A 194 13.27 -1.63 2.32
CA GLY A 194 13.74 -1.95 0.99
C GLY A 194 12.79 -2.90 0.26
N PHE A 195 13.29 -3.69 -0.63
CA PHE A 195 12.52 -4.56 -1.52
C PHE A 195 11.80 -5.73 -0.86
N GLY A 196 12.04 -5.97 0.41
CA GLY A 196 11.49 -7.10 1.14
C GLY A 196 10.02 -7.01 1.51
N ALA A 197 9.39 -5.86 1.28
CA ALA A 197 7.96 -5.67 1.62
C ALA A 197 7.00 -6.35 0.62
N VAL A 198 7.52 -6.94 -0.41
CA VAL A 198 6.81 -7.91 -1.23
C VAL A 198 7.21 -9.26 -0.67
N ASP A 199 6.28 -10.14 -0.38
CA ASP A 199 6.63 -11.49 0.03
C ASP A 199 7.63 -12.10 -0.97
N SER A 200 8.40 -13.09 -0.54
CA SER A 200 9.47 -13.71 -1.32
C SER A 200 9.03 -14.28 -2.69
N ILE A 201 7.75 -14.33 -2.95
CA ILE A 201 7.13 -14.78 -4.20
C ILE A 201 6.43 -13.63 -4.95
N GLY A 202 6.52 -12.41 -4.46
CA GLY A 202 5.89 -11.24 -5.08
C GLY A 202 4.36 -11.27 -5.02
N ALA A 203 3.76 -12.06 -4.13
CA ALA A 203 2.34 -12.02 -3.88
C ALA A 203 2.02 -10.80 -3.01
N LYS A 204 1.01 -10.06 -3.40
CA LYS A 204 0.52 -8.91 -2.65
C LYS A 204 -0.69 -9.34 -1.85
N ASN A 205 -0.62 -9.17 -0.55
CA ASN A 205 -1.76 -9.38 0.32
C ASN A 205 -2.64 -8.14 0.33
N TYR A 206 -3.88 -8.28 -0.08
CA TYR A 206 -4.83 -7.20 -0.04
C TYR A 206 -5.61 -7.24 1.27
N THR A 207 -5.52 -6.19 2.05
CA THR A 207 -6.46 -5.96 3.12
C THR A 207 -7.59 -5.10 2.57
N GLY A 208 -8.67 -5.72 2.19
CA GLY A 208 -9.94 -4.99 2.12
C GLY A 208 -10.27 -4.52 3.53
N GLY A 209 -10.51 -3.23 3.73
CA GLY A 209 -11.01 -2.75 5.01
C GLY A 209 -12.29 -3.50 5.35
N GLY A 210 -12.31 -4.15 6.51
CA GLY A 210 -13.45 -4.91 6.99
C GLY A 210 -13.97 -5.96 6.03
N SER A 211 -13.68 -7.19 6.30
CA SER A 211 -14.28 -8.43 5.76
C SER A 211 -14.67 -8.50 4.30
N SER A 212 -14.13 -7.67 3.47
CA SER A 212 -14.44 -7.64 2.06
C SER A 212 -13.18 -7.39 1.28
N ALA A 213 -12.46 -8.46 1.03
CA ALA A 213 -11.74 -8.51 -0.22
C ALA A 213 -12.76 -8.30 -1.34
N VAL A 214 -12.61 -7.30 -2.13
CA VAL A 214 -13.32 -7.15 -3.40
C VAL A 214 -12.78 -8.19 -4.35
#